data_78cffc18e6393277888addf3083b4abe
#
_entry.id   78cffc18e6393277888addf3083b4abe
#
_cell.length_a   1.000
_cell.length_b   1.000
_cell.length_c   1.000
_cell.angle_alpha   90.00
_cell.angle_beta   90.00
_cell.angle_gamma   90.00
#
_symmetry.space_group_name_H-M   'P 1'
#
loop_
_entity.id
_entity.type
_entity.pdbx_description
1 polymer ?
#
loop_
_entity_poly.entity_id
_entity_poly.type
_entity_poly.pdbx_seq_one_letter_code
_entity_poly.pdbx_strand_id
1 'polypeptide(L)'
;MPHGELKSRLKLEMGLLNKVVHQVKEEGILETIEKLICLKGYKPQLTSSQQNTINALLQQFVQHPFTTPSTKECLNLLNNNEDLFNTVFETKTLIRATPDVLFLTSTFHEFADWLEKFITENGSITVAQVRDVFQTSRKYALALLEYADNQGITRRMGDERVLR
;
A
#
# COMPACT_ATOMS: atom_id res chain seq x y z
N MET A 1 6.57 7.41 -13.47
CA MET A 1 6.22 7.16 -14.90
C MET A 1 6.15 5.66 -15.14
N PRO A 2 5.07 5.10 -15.75
CA PRO A 2 4.98 3.69 -16.08
C PRO A 2 6.03 3.24 -17.11
N HIS A 3 6.47 1.96 -17.05
CA HIS A 3 7.43 1.40 -18.01
C HIS A 3 6.98 1.53 -19.48
N GLY A 4 5.67 1.34 -19.74
CA GLY A 4 5.12 1.45 -21.10
C GLY A 4 5.20 2.87 -21.66
N GLU A 5 4.97 3.88 -20.84
CA GLU A 5 5.10 5.28 -21.22
C GLU A 5 6.59 5.64 -21.48
N LEU A 6 7.48 5.19 -20.60
CA LEU A 6 8.92 5.40 -20.77
C LEU A 6 9.42 4.76 -22.07
N LYS A 7 8.97 3.53 -22.39
CA LYS A 7 9.24 2.84 -23.64
C LYS A 7 8.83 3.69 -24.85
N SER A 8 7.60 4.21 -24.83
CA SER A 8 7.04 5.00 -25.93
C SER A 8 7.80 6.31 -26.15
N ARG A 9 8.17 6.99 -25.04
CA ARG A 9 8.92 8.26 -25.10
C ARG A 9 10.35 8.08 -25.60
N LEU A 10 11.04 7.02 -25.15
CA LEU A 10 12.42 6.73 -25.53
C LEU A 10 12.52 5.98 -26.86
N LYS A 11 11.40 5.47 -27.41
CA LYS A 11 11.35 4.64 -28.63
C LYS A 11 12.28 3.43 -28.58
N LEU A 12 12.46 2.84 -27.39
CA LEU A 12 13.31 1.68 -27.16
C LEU A 12 12.50 0.39 -27.18
N GLU A 13 13.15 -0.71 -27.54
CA GLU A 13 12.58 -2.05 -27.33
C GLU A 13 12.55 -2.39 -25.83
N MET A 14 11.57 -3.20 -25.39
CA MET A 14 11.37 -3.52 -23.98
C MET A 14 12.60 -4.18 -23.34
N GLY A 15 13.27 -5.07 -24.06
CA GLY A 15 14.49 -5.74 -23.59
C GLY A 15 15.64 -4.79 -23.30
N LEU A 16 15.84 -3.80 -24.18
CA LEU A 16 16.86 -2.77 -24.00
C LEU A 16 16.48 -1.81 -22.89
N LEU A 17 15.20 -1.39 -22.84
CA LEU A 17 14.69 -0.52 -21.78
C LEU A 17 14.91 -1.14 -20.40
N ASN A 18 14.58 -2.43 -20.22
CA ASN A 18 14.77 -3.13 -18.96
C ASN A 18 16.23 -3.16 -18.50
N LYS A 19 17.16 -3.40 -19.45
CA LYS A 19 18.60 -3.37 -19.15
C LYS A 19 19.06 -1.97 -18.70
N VAL A 20 18.66 -0.93 -19.43
CA VAL A 20 19.01 0.46 -19.10
C VAL A 20 18.41 0.85 -17.74
N VAL A 21 17.13 0.57 -17.49
CA VAL A 21 16.49 0.86 -16.21
C VAL A 21 17.18 0.11 -15.08
N HIS A 22 17.55 -1.15 -15.29
CA HIS A 22 18.28 -1.94 -14.28
C HIS A 22 19.62 -1.28 -13.93
N GLN A 23 20.42 -0.94 -14.95
CA GLN A 23 21.73 -0.31 -14.76
C GLN A 23 21.62 1.03 -14.01
N VAL A 24 20.70 1.90 -14.43
CA VAL A 24 20.51 3.21 -13.81
C VAL A 24 19.96 3.11 -12.37
N LYS A 25 19.25 2.01 -12.05
CA LYS A 25 18.87 1.68 -10.67
C LYS A 25 20.07 1.24 -9.84
N GLU A 26 20.95 0.40 -10.38
CA GLU A 26 22.21 0.00 -9.71
C GLU A 26 23.10 1.23 -9.41
N GLU A 27 23.13 2.19 -10.30
CA GLU A 27 23.82 3.48 -10.12
C GLU A 27 23.10 4.39 -9.08
N GLY A 28 21.94 3.98 -8.58
CA GLY A 28 21.21 4.70 -7.57
C GLY A 28 20.53 6.01 -8.03
N ILE A 29 20.37 6.18 -9.34
CA ILE A 29 19.75 7.37 -9.96
C ILE A 29 18.23 7.21 -10.05
N LEU A 30 17.76 5.97 -10.33
CA LEU A 30 16.35 5.63 -10.44
C LEU A 30 15.92 4.71 -9.29
N GLU A 31 14.65 4.79 -8.93
CA GLU A 31 13.98 3.83 -8.08
C GLU A 31 12.65 3.41 -8.72
N THR A 32 12.15 2.25 -8.31
CA THR A 32 10.82 1.79 -8.73
C THR A 32 9.93 1.73 -7.50
N ILE A 33 8.82 2.45 -7.55
CA ILE A 33 7.77 2.43 -6.54
C ILE A 33 6.55 1.78 -7.19
N GLU A 34 6.16 0.60 -6.70
CA GLU A 34 5.16 -0.28 -7.32
C GLU A 34 5.53 -0.59 -8.79
N LYS A 35 4.82 0.01 -9.76
CA LYS A 35 5.03 -0.15 -11.20
C LYS A 35 5.57 1.11 -11.89
N LEU A 36 5.93 2.14 -11.10
CA LEU A 36 6.39 3.42 -11.59
C LEU A 36 7.91 3.56 -11.44
N ILE A 37 8.54 4.08 -12.48
CA ILE A 37 9.96 4.46 -12.47
C ILE A 37 10.03 5.94 -12.14
N CYS A 38 10.84 6.31 -11.16
CA CYS A 38 11.08 7.70 -10.75
C CYS A 38 12.57 7.95 -10.45
N LEU A 39 12.96 9.19 -10.41
CA LEU A 39 14.28 9.57 -9.90
C LEU A 39 14.35 9.28 -8.41
N LYS A 40 15.48 8.80 -7.93
CA LYS A 40 15.68 8.53 -6.51
C LYS A 40 15.45 9.80 -5.68
N GLY A 41 14.57 9.69 -4.70
CA GLY A 41 14.20 10.83 -3.85
C GLY A 41 13.26 11.85 -4.51
N TYR A 42 12.72 11.55 -5.69
CA TYR A 42 11.71 12.40 -6.32
C TYR A 42 10.47 12.50 -5.42
N LYS A 43 10.09 13.73 -5.08
CA LYS A 43 8.83 14.02 -4.40
C LYS A 43 7.93 14.81 -5.34
N PRO A 44 6.72 14.32 -5.63
CA PRO A 44 5.76 15.08 -6.42
C PRO A 44 5.53 16.46 -5.81
N GLN A 45 5.64 17.51 -6.62
CA GLN A 45 5.29 18.85 -6.17
C GLN A 45 3.78 19.02 -6.30
N LEU A 46 3.09 19.01 -5.17
CA LEU A 46 1.65 19.21 -5.08
C LEU A 46 1.35 20.70 -4.89
N THR A 47 0.31 21.16 -5.56
CA THR A 47 -0.25 22.48 -5.26
C THR A 47 -0.91 22.45 -3.87
N SER A 48 -1.08 23.62 -3.24
CA SER A 48 -1.77 23.71 -1.94
C SER A 48 -3.19 23.11 -1.99
N SER A 49 -3.90 23.27 -3.09
CA SER A 49 -5.22 22.66 -3.30
C SER A 49 -5.16 21.14 -3.32
N GLN A 50 -4.20 20.55 -4.06
CA GLN A 50 -3.99 19.09 -4.12
C GLN A 50 -3.60 18.53 -2.76
N GLN A 51 -2.72 19.23 -2.03
CA GLN A 51 -2.33 18.82 -0.68
C GLN A 51 -3.53 18.80 0.26
N ASN A 52 -4.40 19.81 0.20
CA ASN A 52 -5.63 19.86 1.02
C ASN A 52 -6.57 18.69 0.69
N THR A 53 -6.71 18.35 -0.58
CA THR A 53 -7.54 17.22 -1.02
C THR A 53 -6.98 15.88 -0.53
N ILE A 54 -5.67 15.68 -0.62
CA ILE A 54 -5.00 14.49 -0.04
C ILE A 54 -5.20 14.46 1.48
N ASN A 55 -5.00 15.58 2.17
CA ASN A 55 -5.18 15.62 3.63
C ASN A 55 -6.62 15.26 4.03
N ALA A 56 -7.62 15.74 3.30
CA ALA A 56 -9.02 15.39 3.53
C ALA A 56 -9.28 13.89 3.33
N LEU A 57 -8.67 13.28 2.30
CA LEU A 57 -8.71 11.84 2.09
C LEU A 57 -8.08 11.09 3.26
N LEU A 58 -6.86 11.46 3.67
CA LEU A 58 -6.14 10.79 4.75
C LEU A 58 -6.86 10.88 6.10
N GLN A 59 -7.59 11.98 6.34
CA GLN A 59 -8.43 12.12 7.54
C GLN A 59 -9.52 11.05 7.63
N GLN A 60 -10.07 10.55 6.51
CA GLN A 60 -11.04 9.45 6.52
C GLN A 60 -10.39 8.15 7.04
N PHE A 61 -9.14 7.91 6.70
CA PHE A 61 -8.39 6.75 7.20
C PHE A 61 -8.05 6.86 8.68
N VAL A 62 -7.75 8.07 9.16
CA VAL A 62 -7.50 8.32 10.58
C VAL A 62 -8.78 8.12 11.41
N GLN A 63 -9.92 8.58 10.91
CA GLN A 63 -11.21 8.44 11.59
C GLN A 63 -11.73 7.00 11.59
N HIS A 64 -11.43 6.25 10.53
CA HIS A 64 -11.89 4.88 10.33
C HIS A 64 -10.73 3.93 9.99
N PRO A 65 -9.78 3.71 10.95
CA PRO A 65 -8.51 3.04 10.65
C PRO A 65 -8.68 1.59 10.17
N PHE A 66 -9.73 0.89 10.61
CA PHE A 66 -10.01 -0.52 10.27
C PHE A 66 -11.30 -0.74 9.47
N THR A 67 -11.94 0.35 9.01
CA THR A 67 -13.11 0.33 8.11
C THR A 67 -12.96 1.42 7.05
N THR A 68 -11.85 1.36 6.36
CA THR A 68 -11.35 2.40 5.46
C THR A 68 -12.19 2.55 4.17
N PRO A 69 -12.13 3.72 3.52
CA PRO A 69 -12.74 3.91 2.21
C PRO A 69 -12.17 2.93 1.18
N SER A 70 -13.02 2.45 0.28
CA SER A 70 -12.63 1.64 -0.87
C SER A 70 -11.82 2.46 -1.88
N THR A 71 -11.11 1.78 -2.78
CA THR A 71 -10.39 2.42 -3.90
C THR A 71 -11.28 3.37 -4.71
N LYS A 72 -12.54 2.97 -4.97
CA LYS A 72 -13.50 3.78 -5.71
C LYS A 72 -13.90 5.05 -4.95
N GLU A 73 -14.14 4.93 -3.64
CA GLU A 73 -14.47 6.09 -2.78
C GLU A 73 -13.28 7.03 -2.67
N CYS A 74 -12.06 6.52 -2.55
CA CYS A 74 -10.85 7.33 -2.56
C CYS A 74 -10.70 8.12 -3.87
N LEU A 75 -10.88 7.49 -5.03
CA LEU A 75 -10.84 8.15 -6.32
C LEU A 75 -11.91 9.23 -6.45
N ASN A 76 -13.14 8.97 -5.99
CA ASN A 76 -14.22 9.97 -5.99
C ASN A 76 -13.85 11.19 -5.13
N LEU A 77 -13.27 10.98 -3.93
CA LEU A 77 -12.80 12.07 -3.05
C LEU A 77 -11.68 12.90 -3.69
N LEU A 78 -10.90 12.29 -4.57
CA LEU A 78 -9.84 12.96 -5.34
C LEU A 78 -10.32 13.47 -6.71
N ASN A 79 -11.65 13.61 -6.92
CA ASN A 79 -12.24 14.03 -8.21
C ASN A 79 -11.79 13.16 -9.40
N ASN A 80 -11.63 11.85 -9.17
CA ASN A 80 -11.12 10.86 -10.13
C ASN A 80 -9.73 11.19 -10.70
N ASN A 81 -8.92 11.91 -9.95
CA ASN A 81 -7.53 12.21 -10.31
C ASN A 81 -6.62 11.03 -9.92
N GLU A 82 -6.34 10.16 -10.89
CA GLU A 82 -5.50 8.96 -10.69
C GLU A 82 -4.05 9.31 -10.33
N ASP A 83 -3.48 10.38 -10.88
CA ASP A 83 -2.12 10.80 -10.57
C ASP A 83 -2.02 11.22 -9.10
N LEU A 84 -3.00 11.97 -8.61
CA LEU A 84 -3.08 12.36 -7.22
C LEU A 84 -3.29 11.14 -6.29
N PHE A 85 -4.11 10.20 -6.72
CA PHE A 85 -4.30 8.94 -6.00
C PHE A 85 -3.01 8.11 -5.95
N ASN A 86 -2.26 8.01 -7.05
CA ASN A 86 -0.99 7.29 -7.08
C ASN A 86 0.08 7.93 -6.17
N THR A 87 0.06 9.26 -6.03
CA THR A 87 1.00 9.99 -5.17
C THR A 87 0.96 9.50 -3.72
N VAL A 88 -0.19 9.11 -3.18
CA VAL A 88 -0.29 8.62 -1.77
C VAL A 88 0.39 7.27 -1.57
N PHE A 89 0.54 6.45 -2.62
CA PHE A 89 1.31 5.22 -2.59
C PHE A 89 2.79 5.48 -2.84
N GLU A 90 3.13 6.39 -3.75
CA GLU A 90 4.53 6.80 -4.01
C GLU A 90 5.19 7.36 -2.76
N THR A 91 4.44 8.10 -1.95
CA THR A 91 4.89 8.61 -0.66
C THR A 91 4.85 7.58 0.47
N LYS A 92 4.43 6.34 0.16
CA LYS A 92 4.25 5.25 1.14
C LYS A 92 3.32 5.62 2.31
N THR A 93 2.41 6.55 2.11
CA THR A 93 1.43 6.97 3.12
C THR A 93 0.31 5.94 3.23
N LEU A 94 -0.12 5.38 2.10
CA LEU A 94 -1.10 4.29 2.04
C LEU A 94 -0.46 3.01 1.51
N ILE A 95 -0.96 1.89 1.98
CA ILE A 95 -0.71 0.55 1.45
C ILE A 95 -1.98 -0.01 0.81
N ARG A 96 -1.80 -0.85 -0.19
CA ARG A 96 -2.88 -1.60 -0.84
C ARG A 96 -2.84 -3.05 -0.34
N ALA A 97 -3.68 -3.36 0.64
CA ALA A 97 -3.77 -4.72 1.18
C ALA A 97 -4.46 -5.67 0.21
N THR A 98 -5.52 -5.20 -0.46
CA THR A 98 -6.17 -5.86 -1.61
C THR A 98 -6.52 -4.81 -2.67
N PRO A 99 -6.98 -5.18 -3.88
CA PRO A 99 -7.39 -4.20 -4.89
C PRO A 99 -8.40 -3.16 -4.42
N ASP A 100 -9.22 -3.50 -3.42
CA ASP A 100 -10.30 -2.64 -2.92
C ASP A 100 -10.17 -2.25 -1.45
N VAL A 101 -9.11 -2.71 -0.75
CA VAL A 101 -8.87 -2.39 0.67
C VAL A 101 -7.52 -1.73 0.83
N LEU A 102 -7.54 -0.54 1.38
CA LEU A 102 -6.38 0.31 1.61
C LEU A 102 -6.26 0.60 3.10
N PHE A 103 -5.05 0.80 3.58
CA PHE A 103 -4.78 1.23 4.96
C PHE A 103 -3.69 2.30 4.98
N LEU A 104 -3.64 3.11 6.04
CA LEU A 104 -2.45 3.88 6.36
C LEU A 104 -1.31 2.92 6.69
N THR A 105 -0.13 3.24 6.22
CA THR A 105 1.09 2.47 6.54
C THR A 105 1.32 2.41 8.06
N SER A 106 1.08 3.52 8.78
CA SER A 106 1.17 3.56 10.24
C SER A 106 0.18 2.61 10.92
N THR A 107 -1.09 2.61 10.47
CA THR A 107 -2.12 1.70 11.01
C THR A 107 -1.75 0.23 10.80
N PHE A 108 -1.16 -0.10 9.64
CA PHE A 108 -0.70 -1.47 9.41
C PHE A 108 0.49 -1.83 10.32
N HIS A 109 1.43 -0.92 10.56
CA HIS A 109 2.53 -1.18 11.50
C HIS A 109 2.03 -1.42 12.93
N GLU A 110 1.12 -0.58 13.42
CA GLU A 110 0.48 -0.78 14.73
C GLU A 110 -0.25 -2.13 14.81
N PHE A 111 -0.96 -2.50 13.73
CA PHE A 111 -1.59 -3.81 13.64
C PHE A 111 -0.56 -4.96 13.64
N ALA A 112 0.54 -4.83 12.92
CA ALA A 112 1.58 -5.84 12.83
C ALA A 112 2.27 -6.08 14.19
N ASP A 113 2.62 -5.01 14.89
CA ASP A 113 3.22 -5.09 16.23
C ASP A 113 2.28 -5.78 17.22
N TRP A 114 0.99 -5.43 17.18
CA TRP A 114 -0.04 -6.10 17.99
C TRP A 114 -0.20 -7.58 17.60
N LEU A 115 -0.22 -7.89 16.30
CA LEU A 115 -0.38 -9.23 15.76
C LEU A 115 0.74 -10.17 16.20
N GLU A 116 1.99 -9.72 16.10
CA GLU A 116 3.16 -10.48 16.54
C GLU A 116 3.10 -10.78 18.04
N LYS A 117 2.76 -9.77 18.84
CA LYS A 117 2.61 -9.93 20.28
C LYS A 117 1.49 -10.92 20.61
N PHE A 118 0.32 -10.77 19.98
CA PHE A 118 -0.83 -11.64 20.23
C PHE A 118 -0.50 -13.09 19.90
N ILE A 119 0.12 -13.37 18.76
CA ILE A 119 0.48 -14.74 18.36
C ILE A 119 1.58 -15.30 19.26
N THR A 120 2.53 -14.48 19.70
CA THR A 120 3.56 -14.90 20.64
C THR A 120 2.96 -15.38 21.97
N GLU A 121 1.92 -14.71 22.45
CA GLU A 121 1.24 -15.05 23.70
C GLU A 121 0.24 -16.21 23.57
N ASN A 122 -0.44 -16.33 22.42
CA ASN A 122 -1.58 -17.25 22.23
C ASN A 122 -1.30 -18.40 21.23
N GLY A 123 -0.16 -18.36 20.54
CA GLY A 123 0.27 -19.36 19.56
C GLY A 123 -0.28 -19.15 18.16
N SER A 124 -1.52 -18.71 18.01
CA SER A 124 -2.16 -18.49 16.71
C SER A 124 -3.27 -17.44 16.78
N ILE A 125 -3.79 -17.02 15.62
CA ILE A 125 -4.90 -16.10 15.50
C ILE A 125 -5.83 -16.46 14.34
N THR A 126 -7.12 -16.23 14.52
CA THR A 126 -8.16 -16.41 13.50
C THR A 126 -8.63 -15.06 12.95
N VAL A 127 -9.24 -15.07 11.75
CA VAL A 127 -9.90 -13.86 11.18
C VAL A 127 -10.99 -13.32 12.08
N ALA A 128 -11.71 -14.22 12.79
CA ALA A 128 -12.77 -13.79 13.72
C ALA A 128 -12.23 -13.01 14.90
N GLN A 129 -11.11 -13.45 15.49
CA GLN A 129 -10.47 -12.72 16.60
C GLN A 129 -9.99 -11.32 16.15
N VAL A 130 -9.35 -11.22 14.99
CA VAL A 130 -8.95 -9.89 14.44
C VAL A 130 -10.17 -8.99 14.24
N ARG A 131 -11.24 -9.53 13.62
CA ARG A 131 -12.49 -8.78 13.42
C ARG A 131 -13.05 -8.25 14.74
N ASP A 132 -13.09 -9.07 15.77
CA ASP A 132 -13.71 -8.74 17.05
C ASP A 132 -12.85 -7.74 17.84
N VAL A 133 -11.53 -7.91 17.87
CA VAL A 133 -10.59 -6.99 18.54
C VAL A 133 -10.62 -5.59 17.92
N PHE A 134 -10.55 -5.51 16.58
CA PHE A 134 -10.53 -4.22 15.86
C PHE A 134 -11.92 -3.70 15.49
N GLN A 135 -13.00 -4.37 15.93
CA GLN A 135 -14.39 -4.01 15.64
C GLN A 135 -14.64 -3.71 14.16
N THR A 136 -14.11 -4.56 13.30
CA THR A 136 -14.14 -4.39 11.86
C THR A 136 -14.95 -5.49 11.17
N SER A 137 -15.06 -5.46 9.84
CA SER A 137 -15.70 -6.54 9.08
C SER A 137 -14.70 -7.64 8.73
N ARG A 138 -15.23 -8.84 8.39
CA ARG A 138 -14.42 -9.96 7.90
C ARG A 138 -13.54 -9.58 6.69
N LYS A 139 -14.02 -8.68 5.81
CA LYS A 139 -13.31 -8.18 4.63
C LYS A 139 -12.00 -7.51 5.04
N TYR A 140 -12.04 -6.60 5.98
CA TYR A 140 -10.84 -5.85 6.43
C TYR A 140 -9.91 -6.71 7.27
N ALA A 141 -10.46 -7.53 8.20
CA ALA A 141 -9.67 -8.44 9.01
C ALA A 141 -8.89 -9.44 8.15
N LEU A 142 -9.53 -9.99 7.11
CA LEU A 142 -8.87 -10.88 6.15
C LEU A 142 -7.79 -10.16 5.35
N ALA A 143 -8.08 -8.95 4.85
CA ALA A 143 -7.12 -8.14 4.09
C ALA A 143 -5.85 -7.82 4.90
N LEU A 144 -5.99 -7.48 6.19
CA LEU A 144 -4.85 -7.23 7.09
C LEU A 144 -3.98 -8.48 7.27
N LEU A 145 -4.61 -9.64 7.53
CA LEU A 145 -3.90 -10.91 7.71
C LEU A 145 -3.21 -11.38 6.42
N GLU A 146 -3.88 -11.28 5.26
CA GLU A 146 -3.28 -11.64 3.97
C GLU A 146 -2.11 -10.70 3.62
N TYR A 147 -2.22 -9.43 3.97
CA TYR A 147 -1.11 -8.49 3.79
C TYR A 147 0.06 -8.82 4.72
N ALA A 148 -0.20 -9.19 5.99
CA ALA A 148 0.82 -9.67 6.93
C ALA A 148 1.50 -10.98 6.44
N ASP A 149 0.73 -11.91 5.86
CA ASP A 149 1.26 -13.12 5.22
C ASP A 149 2.22 -12.74 4.06
N ASN A 150 1.83 -11.79 3.22
CA ASN A 150 2.63 -11.30 2.08
C ASN A 150 3.91 -10.55 2.53
N GLN A 151 3.85 -9.87 3.67
CA GLN A 151 5.03 -9.23 4.26
C GLN A 151 5.97 -10.22 4.98
N GLY A 152 5.56 -11.50 5.07
CA GLY A 152 6.37 -12.54 5.72
C GLY A 152 6.31 -12.50 7.25
N ILE A 153 5.38 -11.76 7.84
CA ILE A 153 5.17 -11.69 9.30
C ILE A 153 4.48 -12.96 9.78
N THR A 154 3.44 -13.40 9.06
CA THR A 154 2.67 -14.58 9.39
C THR A 154 2.62 -15.58 8.23
N ARG A 155 2.10 -16.77 8.52
CA ARG A 155 1.72 -17.76 7.53
C ARG A 155 0.40 -18.42 7.91
N ARG A 156 -0.39 -18.76 6.91
CA ARG A 156 -1.66 -19.44 7.11
C ARG A 156 -1.45 -20.91 7.45
N MET A 157 -2.15 -21.39 8.48
CA MET A 157 -2.28 -22.80 8.87
C MET A 157 -3.77 -23.13 9.05
N GLY A 158 -4.40 -23.72 8.02
CA GLY A 158 -5.84 -23.97 8.02
C GLY A 158 -6.64 -22.68 8.10
N ASP A 159 -7.40 -22.50 9.17
CA ASP A 159 -8.20 -21.29 9.43
C ASP A 159 -7.48 -20.25 10.33
N GLU A 160 -6.29 -20.59 10.78
CA GLU A 160 -5.47 -19.75 11.68
C GLU A 160 -4.24 -19.19 10.97
N ARG A 161 -3.59 -18.21 11.60
CA ARG A 161 -2.25 -17.72 11.28
C ARG A 161 -1.34 -17.89 12.46
N VAL A 162 -0.10 -18.22 12.14
CA VAL A 162 1.02 -18.32 13.10
C VAL A 162 2.16 -17.44 12.61
N LEU A 163 3.10 -17.09 13.45
CA LEU A 163 4.33 -16.39 13.04
C LEU A 163 5.14 -17.24 12.06
N ARG A 164 5.84 -16.57 11.16
CA ARG A 164 6.67 -17.21 10.14
C ARG A 164 8.07 -17.57 10.67
#